data_8f024e1abb5e07a51ae8c878f7a559a7
#
_entry.id   8f024e1abb5e07a51ae8c878f7a559a7
#
_cell.length_a   1.000
_cell.length_b   1.000
_cell.length_c   1.000
_cell.angle_alpha   90.00
_cell.angle_beta   90.00
_cell.angle_gamma   90.00
#
_symmetry.space_group_name_H-M   'P 1'
#
loop_
_entity.id
_entity.type
_entity.pdbx_description
1 polymer ?
#
loop_
_entity_poly.entity_id
_entity_poly.type
_entity_poly.pdbx_seq_one_letter_code
_entity_poly.pdbx_strand_id
1 'polypeptide(L)'
;LGSRADNISNGKINYLKKFTYLCIVSTCLFWFAKPDTKYIFYTLVIFFISNYFYEIALMFYNSLLKKCSNKKDVGKISGFGFALGYIGSVPILLLVLYVFVLPENNFLGLSKNEYENIRFVPFVVAIWFFIFALPMIQNFSKKNLENKIINEKVNLKKIIEIVWKNKFTNAGKFLLARMIYADALIVLTAGGGVYASGVFDYTTKDLLSLAIFGNVVAFVGVIIGGYLNDKFNSKKIIIFCIVALIFSVIYISLIAQTKEQFFYSVMFVSLFIGSIQSASRVLMTKLLDNKNLGKGFGLFSFSGRATSFAGPMLVGTTTYFFSQRVGLLSVSILFVLGFLLMLNVKNV
;
A
#
# COMPACT_ATOMS: atom_id res chain seq x y z
N LEU A 1 3.67 -11.40 16.09
CA LEU A 1 4.51 -11.98 15.02
C LEU A 1 5.84 -11.25 14.88
N GLY A 2 5.86 -9.92 14.72
CA GLY A 2 7.10 -9.14 14.55
C GLY A 2 8.12 -9.36 15.67
N SER A 3 7.68 -9.36 16.94
CA SER A 3 8.54 -9.65 18.08
C SER A 3 9.13 -11.07 18.05
N ARG A 4 8.33 -12.08 17.65
CA ARG A 4 8.81 -13.44 17.49
C ARG A 4 9.85 -13.54 16.36
N ALA A 5 9.62 -12.86 15.27
CA ALA A 5 10.54 -12.84 14.13
C ALA A 5 11.87 -12.14 14.44
N ASP A 6 11.87 -11.13 15.30
CA ASP A 6 13.09 -10.44 15.74
C ASP A 6 13.98 -11.36 16.62
N ASN A 7 13.38 -12.32 17.30
CA ASN A 7 14.07 -13.26 18.20
C ASN A 7 14.64 -14.51 17.50
N ILE A 8 14.36 -14.70 16.21
CA ILE A 8 14.84 -15.83 15.40
C ILE A 8 15.76 -15.31 14.32
N SER A 9 16.96 -15.87 14.16
CA SER A 9 17.99 -15.38 13.22
C SER A 9 17.46 -15.15 11.79
N ASN A 10 16.63 -16.07 11.27
CA ASN A 10 15.98 -15.95 9.95
C ASN A 10 14.45 -15.77 10.04
N GLY A 11 13.95 -15.42 11.21
CA GLY A 11 12.52 -15.37 11.49
C GLY A 11 11.75 -14.51 10.50
N LYS A 12 12.24 -13.31 10.16
CA LYS A 12 11.60 -12.39 9.21
C LYS A 12 11.42 -13.02 7.83
N ILE A 13 12.42 -13.74 7.33
CA ILE A 13 12.39 -14.38 6.02
C ILE A 13 11.46 -15.58 6.02
N ASN A 14 11.51 -16.41 7.07
CA ASN A 14 10.65 -17.58 7.21
C ASN A 14 9.17 -17.19 7.31
N TYR A 15 8.85 -16.15 8.10
CA TYR A 15 7.49 -15.61 8.16
C TYR A 15 7.07 -14.97 6.83
N LEU A 16 7.95 -14.23 6.18
CA LEU A 16 7.68 -13.66 4.85
C LEU A 16 7.28 -14.77 3.85
N LYS A 17 8.09 -15.84 3.74
CA LYS A 17 7.78 -17.00 2.89
C LYS A 17 6.42 -17.59 3.20
N LYS A 18 6.20 -17.93 4.48
CA LYS A 18 4.97 -18.57 4.93
C LYS A 18 3.74 -17.75 4.56
N PHE A 19 3.75 -16.45 4.87
CA PHE A 19 2.60 -15.59 4.63
C PHE A 19 2.44 -15.21 3.15
N THR A 20 3.51 -15.18 2.36
CA THR A 20 3.43 -15.07 0.90
C THR A 20 2.70 -16.27 0.29
N TYR A 21 3.08 -17.51 0.67
CA TYR A 21 2.38 -18.70 0.17
C TYR A 21 0.92 -18.75 0.61
N LEU A 22 0.63 -18.42 1.87
CA LEU A 22 -0.75 -18.36 2.37
C LEU A 22 -1.59 -17.31 1.62
N CYS A 23 -1.00 -16.16 1.29
CA CYS A 23 -1.65 -15.14 0.49
C CYS A 23 -1.95 -15.64 -0.93
N ILE A 24 -1.00 -16.30 -1.60
CA ILE A 24 -1.18 -16.89 -2.93
C ILE A 24 -2.32 -17.89 -2.94
N VAL A 25 -2.31 -18.84 -2.00
CA VAL A 25 -3.35 -19.87 -1.90
C VAL A 25 -4.71 -19.25 -1.63
N SER A 26 -4.81 -18.32 -0.68
CA SER A 26 -6.09 -17.65 -0.38
C SER A 26 -6.60 -16.79 -1.55
N THR A 27 -5.71 -16.20 -2.35
CA THR A 27 -6.10 -15.47 -3.57
C THR A 27 -6.73 -16.40 -4.61
N CYS A 28 -6.23 -17.62 -4.77
CA CYS A 28 -6.86 -18.60 -5.68
C CYS A 28 -8.29 -18.98 -5.28
N LEU A 29 -8.63 -18.91 -3.99
CA LEU A 29 -9.98 -19.24 -3.50
C LEU A 29 -11.07 -18.27 -3.98
N PHE A 30 -10.71 -17.09 -4.49
CA PHE A 30 -11.67 -16.17 -5.11
C PHE A 30 -12.38 -16.77 -6.34
N TRP A 31 -11.86 -17.81 -6.96
CA TRP A 31 -12.51 -18.55 -8.03
C TRP A 31 -13.92 -19.01 -7.64
N PHE A 32 -14.12 -19.40 -6.39
CA PHE A 32 -15.40 -19.91 -5.89
C PHE A 32 -16.39 -18.78 -5.53
N ALA A 33 -15.97 -17.53 -5.57
CA ALA A 33 -16.84 -16.37 -5.34
C ALA A 33 -17.68 -16.10 -6.59
N LYS A 34 -18.92 -16.58 -6.60
CA LYS A 34 -19.88 -16.31 -7.69
C LYS A 34 -20.62 -14.99 -7.46
N PRO A 35 -21.09 -14.31 -8.51
CA PRO A 35 -21.85 -13.05 -8.44
C PRO A 35 -23.30 -13.29 -8.01
N ASP A 36 -23.50 -13.90 -6.85
CA ASP A 36 -24.78 -14.16 -6.20
C ASP A 36 -24.68 -13.71 -4.73
N THR A 37 -25.76 -13.16 -4.20
CA THR A 37 -25.86 -12.69 -2.80
C THR A 37 -25.45 -13.75 -1.77
N LYS A 38 -25.69 -15.04 -2.08
CA LYS A 38 -25.28 -16.18 -1.24
C LYS A 38 -23.76 -16.24 -1.00
N TYR A 39 -22.97 -15.72 -1.93
CA TYR A 39 -21.50 -15.76 -1.85
C TYR A 39 -20.89 -14.51 -1.22
N ILE A 40 -21.69 -13.49 -0.83
CA ILE A 40 -21.18 -12.26 -0.24
C ILE A 40 -20.34 -12.56 1.01
N PHE A 41 -20.88 -13.35 1.94
CA PHE A 41 -20.16 -13.69 3.18
C PHE A 41 -18.86 -14.44 2.88
N TYR A 42 -18.90 -15.44 1.98
CA TYR A 42 -17.72 -16.17 1.55
C TYR A 42 -16.66 -15.22 0.95
N THR A 43 -17.06 -14.34 0.05
CA THR A 43 -16.18 -13.37 -0.61
C THR A 43 -15.51 -12.44 0.39
N LEU A 44 -16.27 -11.92 1.36
CA LEU A 44 -15.76 -11.06 2.42
C LEU A 44 -14.76 -11.78 3.32
N VAL A 45 -15.02 -13.03 3.69
CA VAL A 45 -14.10 -13.85 4.51
C VAL A 45 -12.79 -14.11 3.76
N ILE A 46 -12.85 -14.54 2.50
CA ILE A 46 -11.65 -14.77 1.69
C ILE A 46 -10.87 -13.48 1.46
N PHE A 47 -11.56 -12.37 1.20
CA PHE A 47 -10.94 -11.05 1.07
C PHE A 47 -10.21 -10.66 2.35
N PHE A 48 -10.83 -10.81 3.51
CA PHE A 48 -10.21 -10.54 4.81
C PHE A 48 -8.96 -11.40 5.02
N ILE A 49 -9.05 -12.71 4.80
CA ILE A 49 -7.95 -13.67 4.99
C ILE A 49 -6.78 -13.34 4.05
N SER A 50 -7.05 -13.10 2.77
CA SER A 50 -6.02 -12.78 1.77
C SER A 50 -5.30 -11.47 2.10
N ASN A 51 -6.06 -10.42 2.46
CA ASN A 51 -5.49 -9.16 2.90
C ASN A 51 -4.67 -9.29 4.19
N TYR A 52 -5.15 -10.08 5.16
CA TYR A 52 -4.41 -10.33 6.40
C TYR A 52 -3.04 -10.97 6.12
N PHE A 53 -2.99 -11.99 5.26
CA PHE A 53 -1.72 -12.62 4.90
C PHE A 53 -0.81 -11.69 4.10
N TYR A 54 -1.37 -10.91 3.18
CA TYR A 54 -0.65 -9.89 2.43
C TYR A 54 -0.01 -8.84 3.33
N GLU A 55 -0.76 -8.28 4.28
CA GLU A 55 -0.25 -7.24 5.20
C GLU A 55 0.88 -7.77 6.10
N ILE A 56 0.78 -9.03 6.56
CA ILE A 56 1.86 -9.65 7.33
C ILE A 56 3.10 -9.87 6.45
N ALA A 57 2.93 -10.36 5.23
CA ALA A 57 4.04 -10.52 4.30
C ALA A 57 4.70 -9.17 4.00
N LEU A 58 3.92 -8.13 3.73
CA LEU A 58 4.40 -6.77 3.49
C LEU A 58 5.14 -6.18 4.70
N MET A 59 4.66 -6.44 5.92
CA MET A 59 5.33 -6.03 7.16
C MET A 59 6.75 -6.62 7.24
N PHE A 60 6.90 -7.92 6.97
CA PHE A 60 8.21 -8.58 6.99
C PHE A 60 9.09 -8.13 5.82
N TYR A 61 8.54 -7.97 4.62
CA TYR A 61 9.24 -7.39 3.48
C TYR A 61 9.82 -6.01 3.82
N ASN A 62 9.02 -5.12 4.39
CA ASN A 62 9.46 -3.78 4.79
C ASN A 62 10.56 -3.83 5.87
N SER A 63 10.48 -4.77 6.81
CA SER A 63 11.48 -4.93 7.87
C SER A 63 12.86 -5.39 7.37
N LEU A 64 12.94 -5.94 6.16
CA LEU A 64 14.18 -6.36 5.53
C LEU A 64 14.94 -5.20 4.84
N LEU A 65 14.31 -4.05 4.61
CA LEU A 65 14.92 -2.92 3.90
C LEU A 65 16.29 -2.56 4.46
N LYS A 66 16.44 -2.51 5.78
CA LYS A 66 17.71 -2.19 6.46
C LYS A 66 18.82 -3.22 6.23
N LYS A 67 18.46 -4.47 5.89
CA LYS A 67 19.44 -5.52 5.53
C LYS A 67 19.88 -5.41 4.07
N CYS A 68 19.06 -4.79 3.22
CA CYS A 68 19.27 -4.69 1.77
C CYS A 68 19.90 -3.35 1.37
N SER A 69 20.02 -2.39 2.30
CA SER A 69 20.44 -1.02 2.00
C SER A 69 21.51 -0.52 2.98
N ASN A 70 22.33 0.42 2.51
CA ASN A 70 23.23 1.20 3.34
C ASN A 70 22.55 2.51 3.77
N LYS A 71 23.14 3.21 4.75
CA LYS A 71 22.60 4.50 5.23
C LYS A 71 22.48 5.56 4.13
N LYS A 72 23.34 5.49 3.09
CA LYS A 72 23.40 6.49 2.00
C LYS A 72 22.42 6.23 0.85
N ASP A 73 21.89 5.01 0.71
CA ASP A 73 21.10 4.57 -0.44
C ASP A 73 19.74 3.97 -0.09
N VAL A 74 19.37 4.04 1.19
CA VAL A 74 18.11 3.45 1.68
C VAL A 74 16.86 4.02 1.00
N GLY A 75 16.88 5.31 0.62
CA GLY A 75 15.81 5.95 -0.13
C GLY A 75 15.71 5.43 -1.56
N LYS A 76 16.84 5.33 -2.26
CA LYS A 76 16.90 4.78 -3.62
C LYS A 76 16.41 3.34 -3.66
N ILE A 77 16.90 2.48 -2.75
CA ILE A 77 16.51 1.06 -2.70
C ILE A 77 15.02 0.92 -2.34
N SER A 78 14.52 1.73 -1.41
CA SER A 78 13.09 1.78 -1.08
C SER A 78 12.27 2.24 -2.29
N GLY A 79 12.66 3.33 -2.95
CA GLY A 79 12.02 3.86 -4.14
C GLY A 79 12.01 2.86 -5.28
N PHE A 80 13.13 2.22 -5.58
CA PHE A 80 13.24 1.20 -6.60
C PHE A 80 12.34 -0.02 -6.34
N GLY A 81 12.26 -0.48 -5.08
CA GLY A 81 11.36 -1.56 -4.70
C GLY A 81 9.88 -1.24 -4.95
N PHE A 82 9.44 -0.01 -4.67
CA PHE A 82 8.09 0.44 -5.02
C PHE A 82 7.91 0.65 -6.53
N ALA A 83 8.94 1.19 -7.21
CA ALA A 83 8.91 1.39 -8.65
C ALA A 83 8.69 0.07 -9.41
N LEU A 84 9.43 -0.98 -9.04
CA LEU A 84 9.22 -2.31 -9.60
C LEU A 84 7.79 -2.84 -9.35
N GLY A 85 7.18 -2.50 -8.22
CA GLY A 85 5.77 -2.83 -7.95
C GLY A 85 4.82 -2.12 -8.91
N TYR A 86 5.00 -0.82 -9.13
CA TYR A 86 4.16 -0.04 -10.05
C TYR A 86 4.32 -0.49 -11.50
N ILE A 87 5.56 -0.57 -12.01
CA ILE A 87 5.77 -0.98 -13.41
C ILE A 87 5.41 -2.45 -13.62
N GLY A 88 5.64 -3.32 -12.62
CA GLY A 88 5.27 -4.73 -12.66
C GLY A 88 3.77 -4.99 -12.68
N SER A 89 2.95 -4.03 -12.23
CA SER A 89 1.49 -4.12 -12.33
C SER A 89 0.95 -3.83 -13.73
N VAL A 90 1.69 -3.10 -14.56
CA VAL A 90 1.23 -2.70 -15.91
C VAL A 90 1.02 -3.91 -16.84
N PRO A 91 1.97 -4.87 -16.99
CA PRO A 91 1.75 -6.04 -17.84
C PRO A 91 0.56 -6.88 -17.40
N ILE A 92 0.35 -7.07 -16.08
CA ILE A 92 -0.79 -7.85 -15.58
C ILE A 92 -2.12 -7.13 -15.83
N LEU A 93 -2.17 -5.80 -15.70
CA LEU A 93 -3.35 -5.00 -16.01
C LEU A 93 -3.69 -5.06 -17.51
N LEU A 94 -2.68 -4.95 -18.38
CA LEU A 94 -2.85 -5.11 -19.82
C LEU A 94 -3.34 -6.50 -20.17
N LEU A 95 -2.75 -7.54 -19.58
CA LEU A 95 -3.19 -8.92 -19.78
C LEU A 95 -4.65 -9.09 -19.36
N VAL A 96 -5.04 -8.61 -18.19
CA VAL A 96 -6.42 -8.68 -17.71
C VAL A 96 -7.35 -7.94 -18.67
N LEU A 97 -6.98 -6.73 -19.10
CA LEU A 97 -7.80 -5.93 -20.02
C LEU A 97 -8.00 -6.64 -21.36
N TYR A 98 -6.91 -7.04 -22.03
CA TYR A 98 -6.96 -7.54 -23.40
C TYR A 98 -7.35 -9.03 -23.52
N VAL A 99 -7.13 -9.84 -22.47
CA VAL A 99 -7.43 -11.28 -22.51
C VAL A 99 -8.76 -11.62 -21.84
N PHE A 100 -9.13 -10.92 -20.75
CA PHE A 100 -10.29 -11.30 -19.94
C PHE A 100 -11.45 -10.31 -20.02
N VAL A 101 -11.19 -9.00 -20.16
CA VAL A 101 -12.26 -7.99 -20.11
C VAL A 101 -12.81 -7.65 -21.48
N LEU A 102 -11.96 -7.32 -22.46
CA LEU A 102 -12.38 -6.84 -23.78
C LEU A 102 -12.95 -7.94 -24.70
N PRO A 103 -12.35 -9.14 -24.85
CA PRO A 103 -12.83 -10.12 -25.81
C PRO A 103 -14.22 -10.64 -25.50
N GLU A 104 -15.10 -10.72 -26.48
CA GLU A 104 -16.40 -11.38 -26.35
C GLU A 104 -16.25 -12.88 -26.10
N ASN A 105 -15.36 -13.51 -26.86
CA ASN A 105 -14.93 -14.90 -26.65
C ASN A 105 -13.47 -14.89 -26.19
N ASN A 106 -13.24 -15.31 -24.95
CA ASN A 106 -11.89 -15.38 -24.42
C ASN A 106 -11.19 -16.70 -24.84
N PHE A 107 -9.87 -16.64 -24.93
CA PHE A 107 -9.01 -17.75 -25.35
C PHE A 107 -9.20 -19.04 -24.51
N LEU A 108 -9.65 -18.93 -23.27
CA LEU A 108 -9.82 -20.07 -22.35
C LEU A 108 -11.23 -20.65 -22.36
N GLY A 109 -12.15 -20.12 -23.19
CA GLY A 109 -13.54 -20.57 -23.23
C GLY A 109 -14.36 -20.26 -21.98
N LEU A 110 -13.91 -19.30 -21.14
CA LEU A 110 -14.58 -18.92 -19.90
C LEU A 110 -15.85 -18.12 -20.20
N SER A 111 -16.96 -18.48 -19.56
CA SER A 111 -18.27 -17.86 -19.75
C SER A 111 -18.30 -16.44 -19.20
N LYS A 112 -18.73 -15.47 -20.00
CA LYS A 112 -19.03 -14.11 -19.53
C LYS A 112 -20.34 -14.04 -18.74
N ASN A 113 -21.31 -14.88 -19.07
CA ASN A 113 -22.62 -14.89 -18.40
C ASN A 113 -22.50 -15.28 -16.92
N GLU A 114 -21.53 -16.12 -16.58
CA GLU A 114 -21.23 -16.52 -15.21
C GLU A 114 -20.05 -15.75 -14.60
N TYR A 115 -19.54 -14.70 -15.28
CA TYR A 115 -18.38 -13.91 -14.89
C TYR A 115 -17.10 -14.75 -14.65
N GLU A 116 -16.99 -15.93 -15.28
CA GLU A 116 -15.83 -16.81 -15.12
C GLU A 116 -14.54 -16.13 -15.59
N ASN A 117 -14.62 -15.32 -16.65
CA ASN A 117 -13.52 -14.52 -17.15
C ASN A 117 -12.93 -13.58 -16.07
N ILE A 118 -13.78 -12.96 -15.25
CA ILE A 118 -13.34 -12.08 -14.15
C ILE A 118 -12.92 -12.91 -12.93
N ARG A 119 -13.63 -13.99 -12.62
CA ARG A 119 -13.30 -14.89 -11.50
C ARG A 119 -11.99 -15.62 -11.67
N PHE A 120 -11.50 -15.77 -12.92
CA PHE A 120 -10.20 -16.37 -13.21
C PHE A 120 -9.01 -15.40 -12.96
N VAL A 121 -9.25 -14.09 -12.98
CA VAL A 121 -8.20 -13.07 -12.77
C VAL A 121 -7.39 -13.28 -11.48
N PRO A 122 -8.00 -13.61 -10.31
CA PRO A 122 -7.23 -13.92 -9.11
C PRO A 122 -6.20 -15.04 -9.27
N PHE A 123 -6.45 -16.07 -10.09
CA PHE A 123 -5.44 -17.09 -10.39
C PHE A 123 -4.25 -16.51 -11.15
N VAL A 124 -4.52 -15.67 -12.13
CA VAL A 124 -3.46 -15.01 -12.92
C VAL A 124 -2.62 -14.11 -12.01
N VAL A 125 -3.25 -13.36 -11.13
CA VAL A 125 -2.58 -12.50 -10.13
C VAL A 125 -1.77 -13.34 -9.14
N ALA A 126 -2.31 -14.48 -8.68
CA ALA A 126 -1.62 -15.39 -7.76
C ALA A 126 -0.35 -15.98 -8.39
N ILE A 127 -0.43 -16.42 -9.65
CA ILE A 127 0.72 -16.92 -10.42
C ILE A 127 1.77 -15.81 -10.61
N TRP A 128 1.33 -14.61 -10.99
CA TRP A 128 2.20 -13.44 -11.14
C TRP A 128 2.94 -13.14 -9.84
N PHE A 129 2.20 -13.07 -8.73
CA PHE A 129 2.80 -12.84 -7.43
C PHE A 129 3.80 -13.96 -7.05
N PHE A 130 3.47 -15.22 -7.31
CA PHE A 130 4.37 -16.35 -7.05
C PHE A 130 5.68 -16.21 -7.83
N ILE A 131 5.63 -15.99 -9.14
CA ILE A 131 6.81 -15.88 -10.00
C ILE A 131 7.75 -14.78 -9.50
N PHE A 132 7.23 -13.58 -9.23
CA PHE A 132 8.05 -12.45 -8.79
C PHE A 132 8.47 -12.49 -7.32
N ALA A 133 7.82 -13.29 -6.47
CA ALA A 133 8.26 -13.53 -5.11
C ALA A 133 9.41 -14.56 -5.03
N LEU A 134 9.51 -15.50 -5.98
CA LEU A 134 10.51 -16.58 -5.97
C LEU A 134 11.97 -16.09 -5.84
N PRO A 135 12.47 -15.12 -6.62
CA PRO A 135 13.87 -14.70 -6.53
C PRO A 135 14.24 -14.21 -5.12
N MET A 136 13.35 -13.46 -4.48
CA MET A 136 13.55 -12.97 -3.12
C MET A 136 13.57 -14.14 -2.13
N ILE A 137 12.60 -15.05 -2.22
CA ILE A 137 12.48 -16.21 -1.36
C ILE A 137 13.72 -17.12 -1.45
N GLN A 138 14.24 -17.35 -2.66
CA GLN A 138 15.39 -18.22 -2.90
C GLN A 138 16.72 -17.59 -2.46
N ASN A 139 16.97 -16.34 -2.83
CA ASN A 139 18.25 -15.68 -2.55
C ASN A 139 18.48 -15.44 -1.06
N PHE A 140 17.44 -15.08 -0.31
CA PHE A 140 17.58 -14.93 1.14
C PHE A 140 17.68 -16.27 1.88
N SER A 141 17.20 -17.39 1.31
CA SER A 141 17.37 -18.73 1.90
C SER A 141 18.79 -19.22 1.90
N LYS A 142 19.56 -18.93 0.84
CA LYS A 142 20.92 -19.43 0.68
C LYS A 142 21.94 -18.77 1.63
N LYS A 143 21.66 -17.56 2.12
CA LYS A 143 22.63 -16.76 2.88
C LYS A 143 22.71 -17.03 4.39
N ASN A 144 21.81 -17.83 4.98
CA ASN A 144 21.74 -17.94 6.45
C ASN A 144 21.30 -19.33 6.91
N LEU A 145 22.27 -20.18 7.20
CA LEU A 145 22.06 -21.56 7.67
C LEU A 145 22.01 -21.72 9.21
N GLU A 146 22.27 -20.67 9.99
CA GLU A 146 22.24 -20.78 11.45
C GLU A 146 20.98 -20.15 12.04
N ASN A 147 20.04 -20.99 12.47
CA ASN A 147 18.88 -20.59 13.27
C ASN A 147 19.29 -20.43 14.75
N LYS A 148 19.97 -19.37 15.12
CA LYS A 148 20.14 -19.02 16.54
C LYS A 148 18.80 -18.49 17.07
N ILE A 149 18.14 -19.26 17.93
CA ILE A 149 16.96 -18.84 18.68
C ILE A 149 17.44 -18.06 19.90
N ILE A 150 17.13 -16.75 19.92
CA ILE A 150 17.32 -15.94 21.11
C ILE A 150 16.03 -16.08 21.91
N ASN A 151 16.04 -16.86 22.99
CA ASN A 151 14.87 -17.12 23.84
C ASN A 151 14.46 -15.88 24.67
N GLU A 152 14.19 -14.75 24.04
CA GLU A 152 13.54 -13.62 24.73
C GLU A 152 12.02 -13.79 24.67
N LYS A 153 11.37 -13.84 25.84
CA LYS A 153 9.90 -13.81 25.93
C LYS A 153 9.36 -12.52 25.25
N VAL A 154 8.27 -12.66 24.53
CA VAL A 154 7.58 -11.51 23.94
C VAL A 154 7.15 -10.57 25.06
N ASN A 155 7.73 -9.39 25.12
CA ASN A 155 7.43 -8.36 26.11
C ASN A 155 6.66 -7.22 25.47
N LEU A 156 5.37 -7.10 25.78
CA LEU A 156 4.49 -6.04 25.29
C LEU A 156 5.01 -4.65 25.68
N LYS A 157 5.62 -4.52 26.88
CA LYS A 157 6.21 -3.26 27.33
C LYS A 157 7.27 -2.75 26.36
N LYS A 158 8.15 -3.63 25.86
CA LYS A 158 9.17 -3.29 24.84
C LYS A 158 8.55 -2.81 23.51
N ILE A 159 7.33 -3.26 23.16
CA ILE A 159 6.63 -2.81 21.95
C ILE A 159 6.04 -1.42 22.20
N ILE A 160 5.42 -1.20 23.36
CA ILE A 160 4.86 0.10 23.74
C ILE A 160 5.96 1.16 23.86
N GLU A 161 7.13 0.80 24.35
CA GLU A 161 8.30 1.69 24.45
C GLU A 161 8.79 2.25 23.11
N ILE A 162 8.47 1.60 21.98
CA ILE A 162 8.77 2.16 20.64
C ILE A 162 7.92 3.43 20.42
N VAL A 163 6.70 3.46 20.94
CA VAL A 163 5.74 4.57 20.74
C VAL A 163 5.81 5.56 21.90
N TRP A 164 5.92 5.06 23.13
CA TRP A 164 5.77 5.83 24.35
C TRP A 164 6.82 5.46 25.39
N LYS A 165 7.61 6.46 25.82
CA LYS A 165 8.55 6.41 26.98
C LYS A 165 8.37 7.69 27.79
N ASN A 166 7.50 7.71 28.78
CA ASN A 166 7.07 8.89 29.55
C ASN A 166 6.45 10.00 28.67
N LYS A 167 6.75 10.06 27.38
CA LYS A 167 6.20 10.93 26.34
C LYS A 167 6.25 10.21 24.98
N PHE A 168 5.53 10.71 23.98
CA PHE A 168 5.64 10.18 22.61
C PHE A 168 7.09 10.23 22.13
N THR A 169 7.59 9.06 21.71
CA THR A 169 8.89 8.96 21.03
C THR A 169 8.80 9.59 19.63
N ASN A 170 9.94 9.79 18.98
CA ASN A 170 9.92 10.28 17.60
C ASN A 170 9.23 9.28 16.64
N ALA A 171 9.41 7.98 16.86
CA ALA A 171 8.69 6.93 16.15
C ALA A 171 7.17 6.98 16.44
N GLY A 172 6.77 7.18 17.70
CA GLY A 172 5.37 7.30 18.08
C GLY A 172 4.66 8.50 17.43
N LYS A 173 5.31 9.67 17.40
CA LYS A 173 4.80 10.86 16.70
C LYS A 173 4.63 10.62 15.21
N PHE A 174 5.61 9.98 14.58
CA PHE A 174 5.54 9.62 13.16
C PHE A 174 4.40 8.62 12.88
N LEU A 175 4.26 7.58 13.70
CA LEU A 175 3.21 6.59 13.53
C LEU A 175 1.81 7.22 13.67
N LEU A 176 1.64 8.18 14.59
CA LEU A 176 0.38 8.91 14.75
C LEU A 176 0.07 9.78 13.52
N ALA A 177 1.07 10.55 13.03
CA ALA A 177 0.91 11.34 11.82
C ALA A 177 0.56 10.44 10.61
N ARG A 178 1.29 9.31 10.49
CA ARG A 178 1.06 8.34 9.43
C ARG A 178 -0.34 7.71 9.47
N MET A 179 -0.85 7.41 10.64
CA MET A 179 -2.20 6.87 10.81
C MET A 179 -3.23 7.75 10.12
N ILE A 180 -3.13 9.07 10.26
CA ILE A 180 -4.10 10.00 9.70
C ILE A 180 -3.90 10.22 8.20
N TYR A 181 -2.68 10.50 7.73
CA TYR A 181 -2.51 10.71 6.29
C TYR A 181 -2.62 9.41 5.47
N ALA A 182 -2.40 8.23 6.08
CA ALA A 182 -2.63 6.97 5.39
C ALA A 182 -4.11 6.71 5.10
N ASP A 183 -5.02 7.13 5.99
CA ASP A 183 -6.46 7.06 5.73
C ASP A 183 -6.85 7.94 4.52
N ALA A 184 -6.28 9.13 4.41
CA ALA A 184 -6.46 9.98 3.24
C ALA A 184 -5.93 9.31 1.95
N LEU A 185 -4.75 8.65 2.00
CA LEU A 185 -4.21 7.90 0.87
C LEU A 185 -5.10 6.72 0.47
N ILE A 186 -5.71 6.03 1.43
CA ILE A 186 -6.65 4.93 1.16
C ILE A 186 -7.85 5.45 0.38
N VAL A 187 -8.42 6.58 0.75
CA VAL A 187 -9.52 7.18 0.00
C VAL A 187 -9.11 7.51 -1.44
N LEU A 188 -7.94 8.12 -1.65
CA LEU A 188 -7.48 8.45 -3.00
C LEU A 188 -7.24 7.21 -3.87
N THR A 189 -6.69 6.14 -3.28
CA THR A 189 -6.33 4.92 -4.04
C THR A 189 -7.51 3.97 -4.24
N ALA A 190 -8.31 3.74 -3.20
CA ALA A 190 -9.45 2.81 -3.27
C ALA A 190 -10.76 3.51 -3.68
N GLY A 191 -10.98 4.75 -3.22
CA GLY A 191 -12.18 5.52 -3.52
C GLY A 191 -12.12 6.29 -4.85
N GLY A 192 -10.92 6.49 -5.40
CA GLY A 192 -10.73 7.29 -6.61
C GLY A 192 -11.51 6.79 -7.83
N GLY A 193 -11.63 5.47 -7.98
CA GLY A 193 -12.44 4.86 -9.05
C GLY A 193 -13.95 5.12 -8.90
N VAL A 194 -14.47 5.03 -7.68
CA VAL A 194 -15.88 5.32 -7.37
C VAL A 194 -16.19 6.80 -7.67
N TYR A 195 -15.28 7.70 -7.27
CA TYR A 195 -15.41 9.13 -7.55
C TYR A 195 -15.36 9.41 -9.07
N ALA A 196 -14.42 8.78 -9.79
CA ALA A 196 -14.30 8.93 -11.23
C ALA A 196 -15.57 8.50 -11.97
N SER A 197 -16.16 7.36 -11.58
CA SER A 197 -17.42 6.89 -12.18
C SER A 197 -18.61 7.75 -11.79
N GLY A 198 -18.68 8.21 -10.55
CA GLY A 198 -19.85 8.96 -10.04
C GLY A 198 -19.88 10.44 -10.45
N VAL A 199 -18.72 11.06 -10.70
CA VAL A 199 -18.63 12.51 -11.00
C VAL A 199 -18.28 12.80 -12.47
N PHE A 200 -17.53 11.91 -13.10
CA PHE A 200 -17.01 12.08 -14.46
C PHE A 200 -17.44 10.97 -15.42
N ASP A 201 -18.37 10.09 -15.04
CA ASP A 201 -18.92 9.00 -15.86
C ASP A 201 -17.83 8.11 -16.50
N TYR A 202 -16.81 7.73 -15.71
CA TYR A 202 -15.77 6.82 -16.15
C TYR A 202 -16.33 5.40 -16.27
N THR A 203 -16.12 4.79 -17.43
CA THR A 203 -16.43 3.38 -17.69
C THR A 203 -15.34 2.48 -17.10
N THR A 204 -15.60 1.18 -17.00
CA THR A 204 -14.57 0.20 -16.57
C THR A 204 -13.31 0.25 -17.43
N LYS A 205 -13.43 0.47 -18.74
CA LYS A 205 -12.32 0.66 -19.65
C LYS A 205 -11.50 1.90 -19.31
N ASP A 206 -12.19 3.02 -19.02
CA ASP A 206 -11.55 4.28 -18.64
C ASP A 206 -10.80 4.13 -17.31
N LEU A 207 -11.40 3.44 -16.32
CA LEU A 207 -10.77 3.15 -15.03
C LEU A 207 -9.50 2.29 -15.16
N LEU A 208 -9.53 1.26 -16.00
CA LEU A 208 -8.35 0.44 -16.27
C LEU A 208 -7.25 1.24 -16.97
N SER A 209 -7.62 2.07 -17.93
CA SER A 209 -6.68 2.98 -18.59
C SER A 209 -6.06 3.96 -17.59
N LEU A 210 -6.89 4.57 -16.72
CA LEU A 210 -6.45 5.45 -15.65
C LEU A 210 -5.45 4.75 -14.70
N ALA A 211 -5.73 3.49 -14.34
CA ALA A 211 -4.85 2.70 -13.50
C ALA A 211 -3.50 2.38 -14.18
N ILE A 212 -3.52 2.02 -15.48
CA ILE A 212 -2.30 1.74 -16.26
C ILE A 212 -1.41 2.98 -16.32
N PHE A 213 -1.94 4.11 -16.79
CA PHE A 213 -1.17 5.36 -16.88
C PHE A 213 -0.75 5.86 -15.50
N GLY A 214 -1.63 5.78 -14.50
CA GLY A 214 -1.31 6.14 -13.12
C GLY A 214 -0.14 5.33 -12.54
N ASN A 215 -0.07 4.03 -12.82
CA ASN A 215 1.06 3.19 -12.39
C ASN A 215 2.37 3.55 -13.10
N VAL A 216 2.33 3.89 -14.40
CA VAL A 216 3.53 4.36 -15.14
C VAL A 216 4.04 5.68 -14.54
N VAL A 217 3.14 6.61 -14.26
CA VAL A 217 3.51 7.90 -13.64
C VAL A 217 4.00 7.70 -12.21
N ALA A 218 3.37 6.82 -11.42
CA ALA A 218 3.82 6.50 -10.07
C ALA A 218 5.21 5.83 -10.06
N PHE A 219 5.53 4.99 -11.06
CA PHE A 219 6.88 4.45 -11.25
C PHE A 219 7.92 5.56 -11.36
N VAL A 220 7.69 6.55 -12.22
CA VAL A 220 8.61 7.70 -12.39
C VAL A 220 8.68 8.50 -11.08
N GLY A 221 7.53 8.83 -10.50
CA GLY A 221 7.45 9.62 -9.27
C GLY A 221 8.21 8.98 -8.12
N VAL A 222 8.09 7.68 -7.91
CA VAL A 222 8.75 7.01 -6.79
C VAL A 222 10.27 6.83 -6.98
N ILE A 223 10.74 6.72 -8.21
CA ILE A 223 12.20 6.73 -8.50
C ILE A 223 12.79 8.09 -8.11
N ILE A 224 12.16 9.17 -8.60
CA ILE A 224 12.57 10.56 -8.27
C ILE A 224 12.48 10.77 -6.75
N GLY A 225 11.36 10.39 -6.13
CA GLY A 225 11.15 10.50 -4.69
C GLY A 225 12.16 9.71 -3.87
N GLY A 226 12.58 8.53 -4.31
CA GLY A 226 13.62 7.71 -3.67
C GLY A 226 14.99 8.39 -3.70
N TYR A 227 15.35 8.96 -4.85
CA TYR A 227 16.60 9.73 -5.01
C TYR A 227 16.61 10.99 -4.13
N LEU A 228 15.52 11.76 -4.19
CA LEU A 228 15.37 12.98 -3.39
C LEU A 228 15.35 12.67 -1.88
N ASN A 229 14.83 11.50 -1.47
CA ASN A 229 14.81 11.07 -0.09
C ASN A 229 16.21 10.88 0.51
N ASP A 230 17.16 10.36 -0.25
CA ASP A 230 18.55 10.24 0.20
C ASP A 230 19.25 11.61 0.25
N LYS A 231 18.85 12.58 -0.60
CA LYS A 231 19.44 13.92 -0.66
C LYS A 231 18.86 14.89 0.40
N PHE A 232 17.54 14.88 0.61
CA PHE A 232 16.85 15.92 1.39
C PHE A 232 16.30 15.50 2.75
N ASN A 233 16.28 14.24 3.10
CA ASN A 233 15.65 13.69 4.28
C ASN A 233 14.17 13.26 4.08
N SER A 234 13.84 12.10 4.66
CA SER A 234 12.53 11.45 4.53
C SER A 234 11.36 12.31 5.03
N LYS A 235 11.56 13.04 6.14
CA LYS A 235 10.52 13.92 6.69
C LYS A 235 10.13 15.02 5.70
N LYS A 236 11.12 15.67 5.07
CA LYS A 236 10.87 16.75 4.10
C LYS A 236 10.11 16.23 2.87
N ILE A 237 10.47 15.06 2.38
CA ILE A 237 9.78 14.43 1.24
C ILE A 237 8.32 14.10 1.60
N ILE A 238 8.07 13.52 2.78
CA ILE A 238 6.70 13.24 3.24
C ILE A 238 5.87 14.52 3.31
N ILE A 239 6.39 15.59 3.92
CA ILE A 239 5.73 16.89 4.02
C ILE A 239 5.42 17.45 2.64
N PHE A 240 6.40 17.44 1.73
CA PHE A 240 6.23 17.92 0.36
C PHE A 240 5.11 17.15 -0.38
N CYS A 241 5.12 15.81 -0.26
CA CYS A 241 4.06 14.99 -0.86
C CYS A 241 2.68 15.28 -0.27
N ILE A 242 2.57 15.45 1.05
CA ILE A 242 1.28 15.78 1.70
C ILE A 242 0.75 17.12 1.16
N VAL A 243 1.59 18.15 1.07
CA VAL A 243 1.20 19.46 0.56
C VAL A 243 0.74 19.36 -0.90
N ALA A 244 1.49 18.66 -1.75
CA ALA A 244 1.09 18.44 -3.14
C ALA A 244 -0.25 17.68 -3.26
N LEU A 245 -0.49 16.69 -2.41
CA LEU A 245 -1.75 15.94 -2.37
C LEU A 245 -2.92 16.81 -1.87
N ILE A 246 -2.71 17.71 -0.89
CA ILE A 246 -3.74 18.68 -0.46
C ILE A 246 -4.18 19.53 -1.65
N PHE A 247 -3.23 20.15 -2.37
CA PHE A 247 -3.55 20.97 -3.54
C PHE A 247 -4.26 20.17 -4.64
N SER A 248 -3.85 18.91 -4.85
CA SER A 248 -4.49 18.03 -5.83
C SER A 248 -5.95 17.75 -5.47
N VAL A 249 -6.22 17.40 -4.20
CA VAL A 249 -7.59 17.13 -3.72
C VAL A 249 -8.47 18.37 -3.86
N ILE A 250 -7.96 19.54 -3.49
CA ILE A 250 -8.69 20.81 -3.65
C ILE A 250 -8.99 21.09 -5.13
N TYR A 251 -8.01 20.93 -6.01
CA TYR A 251 -8.19 21.14 -7.45
C TYR A 251 -9.23 20.16 -8.03
N ILE A 252 -9.13 18.88 -7.74
CA ILE A 252 -10.06 17.85 -8.23
C ILE A 252 -11.49 18.13 -7.74
N SER A 253 -11.64 18.55 -6.49
CA SER A 253 -12.97 18.74 -5.88
C SER A 253 -13.65 20.03 -6.32
N LEU A 254 -12.91 21.13 -6.50
CA LEU A 254 -13.48 22.46 -6.73
C LEU A 254 -13.34 22.95 -8.17
N ILE A 255 -12.28 22.55 -8.89
CA ILE A 255 -11.92 23.16 -10.19
C ILE A 255 -12.14 22.20 -11.35
N ALA A 256 -11.78 20.90 -11.20
CA ALA A 256 -11.90 19.96 -12.30
C ALA A 256 -13.36 19.72 -12.71
N GLN A 257 -13.70 19.99 -13.99
CA GLN A 257 -15.04 19.84 -14.55
C GLN A 257 -15.10 18.78 -15.65
N THR A 258 -13.97 18.48 -16.32
CA THR A 258 -13.93 17.57 -17.45
C THR A 258 -13.17 16.27 -17.11
N LYS A 259 -13.46 15.18 -17.86
CA LYS A 259 -12.71 13.91 -17.76
C LYS A 259 -11.21 14.13 -17.95
N GLU A 260 -10.80 14.99 -18.86
CA GLU A 260 -9.39 15.28 -19.14
C GLU A 260 -8.70 15.95 -17.96
N GLN A 261 -9.33 16.98 -17.38
CA GLN A 261 -8.80 17.67 -16.19
C GLN A 261 -8.66 16.71 -15.02
N PHE A 262 -9.63 15.83 -14.82
CA PHE A 262 -9.55 14.77 -13.82
C PHE A 262 -8.40 13.80 -14.11
N PHE A 263 -8.27 13.34 -15.37
CA PHE A 263 -7.19 12.43 -15.77
C PHE A 263 -5.81 13.02 -15.43
N TYR A 264 -5.51 14.22 -15.86
CA TYR A 264 -4.22 14.86 -15.57
C TYR A 264 -4.00 15.08 -14.07
N SER A 265 -5.05 15.39 -13.33
CA SER A 265 -4.98 15.53 -11.88
C SER A 265 -4.62 14.21 -11.19
N VAL A 266 -5.20 13.09 -11.63
CA VAL A 266 -4.85 11.76 -11.11
C VAL A 266 -3.42 11.37 -11.48
N MET A 267 -2.94 11.73 -12.69
CA MET A 267 -1.54 11.56 -13.05
C MET A 267 -0.62 12.33 -12.09
N PHE A 268 -0.96 13.57 -11.79
CA PHE A 268 -0.19 14.37 -10.82
C PHE A 268 -0.22 13.77 -9.41
N VAL A 269 -1.37 13.32 -8.91
CA VAL A 269 -1.51 12.60 -7.63
C VAL A 269 -0.64 11.36 -7.62
N SER A 270 -0.59 10.60 -8.70
CA SER A 270 0.17 9.36 -8.83
C SER A 270 1.68 9.54 -8.62
N LEU A 271 2.25 10.70 -9.00
CA LEU A 271 3.65 11.03 -8.74
C LEU A 271 4.00 10.98 -7.24
N PHE A 272 3.06 11.36 -6.37
CA PHE A 272 3.31 11.53 -4.95
C PHE A 272 2.91 10.32 -4.10
N ILE A 273 1.93 9.52 -4.54
CA ILE A 273 1.44 8.36 -3.77
C ILE A 273 2.56 7.35 -3.49
N GLY A 274 3.33 6.99 -4.51
CA GLY A 274 4.45 6.06 -4.35
C GLY A 274 5.59 6.67 -3.52
N SER A 275 5.89 7.93 -3.76
CA SER A 275 6.96 8.67 -3.09
C SER A 275 6.71 8.80 -1.59
N ILE A 276 5.49 9.15 -1.14
CA ILE A 276 5.17 9.27 0.28
C ILE A 276 5.22 7.92 0.99
N GLN A 277 4.78 6.84 0.35
CA GLN A 277 4.84 5.48 0.91
C GLN A 277 6.28 5.01 1.07
N SER A 278 7.12 5.20 0.04
CA SER A 278 8.54 4.88 0.06
C SER A 278 9.29 5.68 1.13
N ALA A 279 9.09 7.00 1.20
CA ALA A 279 9.71 7.87 2.19
C ALA A 279 9.26 7.54 3.62
N SER A 280 8.00 7.17 3.82
CA SER A 280 7.45 6.72 5.11
C SER A 280 8.14 5.44 5.60
N ARG A 281 8.37 4.47 4.70
CA ARG A 281 9.11 3.24 5.01
C ARG A 281 10.56 3.54 5.40
N VAL A 282 11.21 4.44 4.67
CA VAL A 282 12.60 4.87 4.96
C VAL A 282 12.67 5.58 6.30
N LEU A 283 11.75 6.51 6.59
CA LEU A 283 11.72 7.21 7.87
C LEU A 283 11.57 6.23 9.03
N MET A 284 10.65 5.26 8.93
CA MET A 284 10.50 4.24 9.95
C MET A 284 11.78 3.41 10.13
N THR A 285 12.45 3.03 9.03
CA THR A 285 13.71 2.30 9.06
C THR A 285 14.80 3.07 9.81
N LYS A 286 14.87 4.40 9.64
CA LYS A 286 15.84 5.28 10.31
C LYS A 286 15.51 5.48 11.80
N LEU A 287 14.22 5.48 12.16
CA LEU A 287 13.76 5.66 13.54
C LEU A 287 13.93 4.40 14.42
N LEU A 288 14.18 3.24 13.83
CA LEU A 288 14.24 1.96 14.52
C LEU A 288 15.67 1.42 14.65
N ASP A 289 15.95 0.83 15.80
CA ASP A 289 17.13 -0.01 15.99
C ASP A 289 17.01 -1.36 15.29
N ASN A 290 18.13 -1.97 14.94
CA ASN A 290 18.18 -3.26 14.24
C ASN A 290 17.41 -4.38 14.98
N LYS A 291 17.43 -4.35 16.33
CA LYS A 291 16.75 -5.35 17.20
C LYS A 291 15.23 -5.21 17.25
N ASN A 292 14.68 -4.09 16.78
CA ASN A 292 13.26 -3.74 16.90
C ASN A 292 12.56 -3.59 15.54
N LEU A 293 13.20 -4.00 14.43
CA LEU A 293 12.65 -3.80 13.09
C LEU A 293 11.32 -4.52 12.87
N GLY A 294 11.20 -5.79 13.29
CA GLY A 294 9.94 -6.54 13.14
C GLY A 294 8.81 -5.98 14.00
N LYS A 295 9.11 -5.61 15.26
CA LYS A 295 8.16 -4.94 16.16
C LYS A 295 7.71 -3.60 15.61
N GLY A 296 8.68 -2.78 15.17
CA GLY A 296 8.42 -1.44 14.65
C GLY A 296 7.65 -1.45 13.33
N PHE A 297 7.98 -2.35 12.41
CA PHE A 297 7.20 -2.50 11.18
C PHE A 297 5.83 -3.13 11.40
N GLY A 298 5.65 -3.93 12.47
CA GLY A 298 4.34 -4.34 12.96
C GLY A 298 3.46 -3.16 13.36
N LEU A 299 4.02 -2.22 14.14
CA LEU A 299 3.34 -0.97 14.50
C LEU A 299 3.11 -0.06 13.28
N PHE A 300 4.05 -0.03 12.34
CA PHE A 300 3.93 0.70 11.08
C PHE A 300 2.77 0.17 10.22
N SER A 301 2.65 -1.14 10.03
CA SER A 301 1.50 -1.73 9.32
C SER A 301 0.20 -1.48 10.07
N PHE A 302 0.20 -1.63 11.39
CA PHE A 302 -0.96 -1.33 12.23
C PHE A 302 -1.40 0.13 12.09
N SER A 303 -0.48 1.11 12.20
CA SER A 303 -0.82 2.54 12.08
C SER A 303 -1.40 2.92 10.72
N GLY A 304 -1.10 2.18 9.65
CA GLY A 304 -1.66 2.43 8.32
C GLY A 304 -3.00 1.75 8.06
N ARG A 305 -3.50 0.94 9.02
CA ARG A 305 -4.73 0.16 8.85
C ARG A 305 -5.72 0.30 9.99
N ALA A 306 -5.27 0.69 11.19
CA ALA A 306 -6.10 0.74 12.39
C ALA A 306 -7.33 1.65 12.24
N THR A 307 -7.19 2.73 11.51
CA THR A 307 -8.24 3.72 11.27
C THR A 307 -8.69 3.76 9.80
N SER A 308 -8.35 2.75 9.00
CA SER A 308 -8.61 2.72 7.54
C SER A 308 -10.09 2.87 7.14
N PHE A 309 -11.00 2.73 8.07
CA PHE A 309 -12.44 3.01 7.90
C PHE A 309 -12.76 4.51 8.05
N ALA A 310 -11.94 5.30 8.75
CA ALA A 310 -12.26 6.69 9.09
C ALA A 310 -12.28 7.59 7.84
N GLY A 311 -11.34 7.42 6.92
CA GLY A 311 -11.33 8.14 5.66
C GLY A 311 -12.57 7.87 4.80
N PRO A 312 -12.86 6.62 4.44
CA PRO A 312 -14.09 6.27 3.71
C PRO A 312 -15.38 6.69 4.45
N MET A 313 -15.43 6.57 5.77
CA MET A 313 -16.57 7.02 6.57
C MET A 313 -16.77 8.53 6.48
N LEU A 314 -15.70 9.31 6.60
CA LEU A 314 -15.74 10.77 6.45
C LEU A 314 -16.25 11.16 5.06
N VAL A 315 -15.72 10.54 4.00
CA VAL A 315 -16.16 10.81 2.62
C VAL A 315 -17.59 10.37 2.40
N GLY A 316 -17.97 9.19 2.87
CA GLY A 316 -19.33 8.67 2.73
C GLY A 316 -20.37 9.56 3.42
N THR A 317 -20.12 9.98 4.67
CA THR A 317 -21.01 10.87 5.40
C THR A 317 -21.10 12.26 4.76
N THR A 318 -19.99 12.86 4.36
CA THR A 318 -20.00 14.17 3.69
C THR A 318 -20.62 14.11 2.30
N THR A 319 -20.45 12.99 1.57
CA THR A 319 -21.14 12.76 0.29
C THR A 319 -22.64 12.65 0.48
N TYR A 320 -23.10 11.95 1.51
CA TYR A 320 -24.51 11.77 1.79
C TYR A 320 -25.24 13.09 2.11
N PHE A 321 -24.61 13.95 2.93
CA PHE A 321 -25.23 15.22 3.32
C PHE A 321 -25.05 16.35 2.30
N PHE A 322 -24.06 16.30 1.43
CA PHE A 322 -23.74 17.37 0.49
C PHE A 322 -23.59 16.87 -0.96
N SER A 323 -22.39 16.43 -1.34
CA SER A 323 -22.10 15.92 -2.69
C SER A 323 -20.83 15.11 -2.71
N GLN A 324 -20.60 14.33 -3.76
CA GLN A 324 -19.36 13.57 -3.95
C GLN A 324 -18.12 14.50 -4.00
N ARG A 325 -18.26 15.70 -4.56
CA ARG A 325 -17.17 16.71 -4.60
C ARG A 325 -16.79 17.20 -3.21
N VAL A 326 -17.77 17.49 -2.36
CA VAL A 326 -17.56 17.87 -0.95
C VAL A 326 -17.00 16.67 -0.18
N GLY A 327 -17.48 15.46 -0.48
CA GLY A 327 -16.94 14.21 0.06
C GLY A 327 -15.44 14.06 -0.19
N LEU A 328 -15.00 14.23 -1.44
CA LEU A 328 -13.57 14.17 -1.75
C LEU A 328 -12.81 15.35 -1.09
N LEU A 329 -13.37 16.55 -1.09
CA LEU A 329 -12.73 17.71 -0.43
C LEU A 329 -12.44 17.46 1.05
N SER A 330 -13.32 16.72 1.77
CA SER A 330 -13.13 16.41 3.18
C SER A 330 -11.84 15.62 3.47
N VAL A 331 -11.30 14.90 2.48
CA VAL A 331 -10.01 14.19 2.59
C VAL A 331 -8.85 15.16 2.87
N SER A 332 -8.95 16.42 2.39
CA SER A 332 -7.94 17.44 2.66
C SER A 332 -7.76 17.69 4.16
N ILE A 333 -8.81 17.53 4.97
CA ILE A 333 -8.75 17.67 6.43
C ILE A 333 -7.79 16.64 7.02
N LEU A 334 -7.87 15.37 6.57
CA LEU A 334 -6.98 14.31 7.03
C LEU A 334 -5.52 14.59 6.63
N PHE A 335 -5.29 15.09 5.41
CA PHE A 335 -3.95 15.48 4.99
C PHE A 335 -3.41 16.67 5.80
N VAL A 336 -4.22 17.69 6.09
CA VAL A 336 -3.82 18.84 6.91
C VAL A 336 -3.49 18.40 8.34
N LEU A 337 -4.31 17.56 8.96
CA LEU A 337 -4.03 17.01 10.29
C LEU A 337 -2.74 16.16 10.27
N GLY A 338 -2.57 15.32 9.26
CA GLY A 338 -1.34 14.53 9.07
C GLY A 338 -0.11 15.43 8.88
N PHE A 339 -0.22 16.52 8.12
CA PHE A 339 0.82 17.54 7.95
C PHE A 339 1.23 18.18 9.28
N LEU A 340 0.26 18.68 10.06
CA LEU A 340 0.50 19.33 11.36
C LEU A 340 1.20 18.38 12.33
N LEU A 341 0.80 17.11 12.38
CA LEU A 341 1.45 16.09 13.19
C LEU A 341 2.86 15.77 12.71
N MET A 342 3.11 15.76 11.39
CA MET A 342 4.45 15.53 10.83
C MET A 342 5.43 16.66 11.19
N LEU A 343 4.99 17.89 11.41
CA LEU A 343 5.86 18.98 11.85
C LEU A 343 6.54 18.66 13.20
N ASN A 344 5.82 17.96 14.12
CA ASN A 344 6.32 17.57 15.44
C ASN A 344 7.32 16.40 15.42
N VAL A 345 7.50 15.73 14.29
CA VAL A 345 8.51 14.67 14.13
C VAL A 345 9.88 15.30 13.95
N LYS A 346 10.89 14.85 14.73
CA LYS A 346 12.26 15.36 14.59
C LYS A 346 12.92 14.81 13.32
N ASN A 347 13.80 15.59 12.72
CA ASN A 347 14.66 15.14 11.62
C ASN A 347 15.61 14.02 12.10
N VAL A 348 15.83 13.01 11.24
CA VAL A 348 16.70 11.84 11.50
C VAL A 348 17.57 11.58 10.27
#